data_9865aa8a9b113bc02a22858cf79d27aa
#
_entry.id   9865aa8a9b113bc02a22858cf79d27aa
#
_cell.length_a   1.000
_cell.length_b   1.000
_cell.length_c   1.000
_cell.angle_alpha   90.00
_cell.angle_beta   90.00
_cell.angle_gamma   90.00
#
_symmetry.space_group_name_H-M   'P 1'
#
loop_
_entity.id
_entity.type
_entity.pdbx_description
1 polymer ?
#
loop_
_entity_poly.entity_id
_entity_poly.type
_entity_poly.pdbx_seq_one_letter_code
_entity_poly.pdbx_strand_id
1 'polypeptide(L)'
;MKFLFLFLLTTLPVIAQSKFDFKSPANIKQFADYLYCERDFLRAAEEYNRLTGSFRTDTLIFKTGLCYFNIGNLNQSGKIFDEISDKSNFYEDALFQKYRITFLNNPSGFYSFYQLDQYPGKEDNLFLSSYKLAMISSLLNENLKLSESEFTEPFNTEERNHLKFFFDWKNNPPFKSPVLSGIFSTIIPGSGKIYTEEYGDGIVAFLTTGLLTFLAYDNFRANHKTRAWIFTSLAGLFYAGNIYGSIASAQIYNARISFEFKDGINLFLEKNNYFSPEYDFCK
;
A
#
# COMPACT_ATOMS: atom_id res chain seq x y z
N MET A 1 8.79 -77.73 51.31
CA MET A 1 9.13 -76.27 51.22
C MET A 1 8.15 -75.59 50.27
N LYS A 2 7.16 -74.84 50.80
CA LYS A 2 6.17 -74.11 50.00
C LYS A 2 6.57 -72.69 50.04
N PHE A 3 6.94 -72.12 48.88
CA PHE A 3 7.18 -70.66 48.71
C PHE A 3 5.85 -69.96 48.50
N LEU A 4 5.49 -69.09 49.44
CA LEU A 4 4.36 -68.19 49.36
C LEU A 4 4.81 -66.92 48.66
N PHE A 5 4.37 -66.65 47.40
CA PHE A 5 4.63 -65.40 46.69
C PHE A 5 3.59 -64.39 47.14
N LEU A 6 4.03 -63.39 47.92
CA LEU A 6 3.19 -62.29 48.37
C LEU A 6 3.18 -61.20 47.23
N PHE A 7 2.04 -61.15 46.53
CA PHE A 7 1.83 -60.09 45.51
C PHE A 7 1.46 -58.76 46.21
N LEU A 8 2.42 -57.88 46.31
CA LEU A 8 2.17 -56.52 46.80
C LEU A 8 1.52 -55.67 45.66
N LEU A 9 0.20 -55.50 45.68
CA LEU A 9 -0.55 -54.61 44.84
C LEU A 9 -0.27 -53.19 45.34
N THR A 10 0.70 -52.47 44.74
CA THR A 10 0.87 -51.04 44.90
C THR A 10 -0.24 -50.29 44.16
N THR A 11 -1.23 -49.84 44.90
CA THR A 11 -2.24 -48.89 44.38
C THR A 11 -1.55 -47.55 44.13
N LEU A 12 -1.11 -47.32 42.88
CA LEU A 12 -0.74 -46.00 42.44
C LEU A 12 -1.98 -45.08 42.49
N PRO A 13 -1.92 -43.92 43.15
CA PRO A 13 -3.02 -42.99 43.08
C PRO A 13 -3.15 -42.56 41.61
N VAL A 14 -4.26 -42.88 40.97
CA VAL A 14 -4.66 -42.27 39.72
C VAL A 14 -4.91 -40.82 40.03
N ILE A 15 -3.91 -39.98 39.76
CA ILE A 15 -4.10 -38.52 39.75
C ILE A 15 -5.14 -38.25 38.68
N ALA A 16 -6.37 -37.99 39.12
CA ALA A 16 -7.44 -37.57 38.24
C ALA A 16 -6.94 -36.33 37.48
N GLN A 17 -6.58 -36.52 36.25
CA GLN A 17 -6.33 -35.38 35.36
C GLN A 17 -7.59 -34.52 35.40
N SER A 18 -7.49 -33.34 35.97
CA SER A 18 -8.57 -32.33 35.91
C SER A 18 -9.00 -32.24 34.46
N LYS A 19 -10.29 -32.59 34.22
CA LYS A 19 -10.86 -32.60 32.87
C LYS A 19 -10.67 -31.20 32.31
N PHE A 20 -9.69 -31.02 31.41
CA PHE A 20 -9.39 -29.73 30.84
C PHE A 20 -10.61 -29.28 30.04
N ASP A 21 -11.33 -28.28 30.53
CA ASP A 21 -12.54 -27.79 29.89
C ASP A 21 -12.17 -26.76 28.80
N PHE A 22 -12.03 -27.26 27.57
CA PHE A 22 -11.76 -26.40 26.39
C PHE A 22 -12.87 -25.36 26.12
N LYS A 23 -14.03 -25.49 26.75
CA LYS A 23 -15.16 -24.56 26.56
C LYS A 23 -15.24 -23.47 27.64
N SER A 24 -14.40 -23.55 28.68
CA SER A 24 -14.41 -22.52 29.70
C SER A 24 -13.94 -21.17 29.09
N PRO A 25 -14.57 -20.06 29.42
CA PRO A 25 -14.19 -18.73 28.91
C PRO A 25 -12.71 -18.39 29.14
N ALA A 26 -12.14 -18.81 30.27
CA ALA A 26 -10.72 -18.59 30.57
C ALA A 26 -9.79 -19.32 29.58
N ASN A 27 -10.11 -20.60 29.27
CA ASN A 27 -9.31 -21.39 28.34
C ASN A 27 -9.49 -20.91 26.88
N ILE A 28 -10.70 -20.49 26.50
CA ILE A 28 -10.96 -19.87 25.19
C ILE A 28 -10.12 -18.59 25.06
N LYS A 29 -10.13 -17.72 26.09
CA LYS A 29 -9.33 -16.49 26.09
C LYS A 29 -7.84 -16.78 25.95
N GLN A 30 -7.32 -17.72 26.75
CA GLN A 30 -5.90 -18.09 26.72
C GLN A 30 -5.49 -18.64 25.35
N PHE A 31 -6.34 -19.46 24.73
CA PHE A 31 -6.08 -19.98 23.39
C PHE A 31 -6.15 -18.89 22.32
N ALA A 32 -7.11 -17.98 22.40
CA ALA A 32 -7.20 -16.84 21.51
C ALA A 32 -5.99 -15.89 21.62
N ASP A 33 -5.54 -15.63 22.88
CA ASP A 33 -4.32 -14.84 23.13
C ASP A 33 -3.08 -15.52 22.54
N TYR A 34 -2.95 -16.83 22.66
CA TYR A 34 -1.88 -17.60 22.02
C TYR A 34 -1.92 -17.44 20.49
N LEU A 35 -3.07 -17.64 19.87
CA LEU A 35 -3.24 -17.49 18.42
C LEU A 35 -2.93 -16.07 17.95
N TYR A 36 -3.32 -15.06 18.72
CA TYR A 36 -3.00 -13.66 18.45
C TYR A 36 -1.49 -13.42 18.41
N CYS A 37 -0.77 -13.99 19.38
CA CYS A 37 0.69 -13.86 19.49
C CYS A 37 1.43 -14.63 18.39
N GLU A 38 0.89 -15.75 17.94
CA GLU A 38 1.37 -16.50 16.76
C GLU A 38 0.97 -15.84 15.42
N ARG A 39 0.30 -14.68 15.45
CA ARG A 39 -0.23 -13.95 14.29
C ARG A 39 -1.27 -14.72 13.47
N ASP A 40 -1.90 -15.73 14.05
CA ASP A 40 -3.06 -16.39 13.44
C ASP A 40 -4.33 -15.60 13.75
N PHE A 41 -4.41 -14.42 13.15
CA PHE A 41 -5.43 -13.43 13.47
C PHE A 41 -6.84 -13.89 13.11
N LEU A 42 -7.00 -14.74 12.10
CA LEU A 42 -8.33 -15.24 11.73
C LEU A 42 -8.90 -16.14 12.84
N ARG A 43 -8.15 -17.15 13.25
CA ARG A 43 -8.59 -18.04 14.32
C ARG A 43 -8.66 -17.35 15.67
N ALA A 44 -7.74 -16.41 15.93
CA ALA A 44 -7.80 -15.59 17.15
C ALA A 44 -9.12 -14.80 17.22
N ALA A 45 -9.55 -14.14 16.13
CA ALA A 45 -10.82 -13.42 16.06
C ALA A 45 -12.03 -14.32 16.28
N GLU A 46 -12.02 -15.52 15.70
CA GLU A 46 -13.08 -16.52 15.90
C GLU A 46 -13.20 -16.93 17.37
N GLU A 47 -12.08 -17.22 18.04
CA GLU A 47 -12.07 -17.59 19.45
C GLU A 47 -12.46 -16.42 20.37
N TYR A 48 -11.99 -15.20 20.12
CA TYR A 48 -12.44 -14.02 20.85
C TYR A 48 -13.94 -13.76 20.71
N ASN A 49 -14.53 -13.98 19.54
CA ASN A 49 -15.97 -13.82 19.31
C ASN A 49 -16.83 -14.86 20.05
N ARG A 50 -16.27 -15.96 20.50
CA ARG A 50 -16.97 -16.95 21.36
C ARG A 50 -17.17 -16.43 22.78
N LEU A 51 -16.41 -15.42 23.19
CA LEU A 51 -16.51 -14.80 24.52
C LEU A 51 -17.63 -13.76 24.51
N THR A 52 -18.61 -13.94 25.40
CA THR A 52 -19.81 -13.09 25.52
C THR A 52 -20.03 -12.61 26.94
N GLY A 53 -20.94 -11.65 27.12
CA GLY A 53 -21.30 -11.11 28.42
C GLY A 53 -20.11 -10.49 29.16
N SER A 54 -19.93 -10.80 30.42
CA SER A 54 -18.85 -10.25 31.28
C SER A 54 -17.44 -10.63 30.87
N PHE A 55 -17.28 -11.63 29.98
CA PHE A 55 -15.98 -12.02 29.44
C PHE A 55 -15.59 -11.22 28.20
N ARG A 56 -16.51 -10.50 27.56
CA ARG A 56 -16.25 -9.62 26.42
C ARG A 56 -15.81 -8.23 26.93
N THR A 57 -14.57 -8.12 27.34
CA THR A 57 -13.98 -6.87 27.84
C THR A 57 -13.52 -5.96 26.69
N ASP A 58 -13.37 -4.66 26.94
CA ASP A 58 -12.86 -3.70 25.94
C ASP A 58 -11.50 -4.10 25.36
N THR A 59 -10.61 -4.68 26.19
CA THR A 59 -9.33 -5.22 25.71
C THR A 59 -9.53 -6.33 24.68
N LEU A 60 -10.51 -7.23 24.88
CA LEU A 60 -10.78 -8.31 23.92
C LEU A 60 -11.47 -7.79 22.68
N ILE A 61 -12.38 -6.82 22.82
CA ILE A 61 -13.00 -6.14 21.68
C ILE A 61 -11.91 -5.48 20.84
N PHE A 62 -10.99 -4.75 21.47
CA PHE A 62 -9.89 -4.07 20.78
C PHE A 62 -8.97 -5.07 20.06
N LYS A 63 -8.54 -6.16 20.73
CA LYS A 63 -7.77 -7.23 20.09
C LYS A 63 -8.51 -7.87 18.91
N THR A 64 -9.81 -8.10 19.04
CA THR A 64 -10.65 -8.64 17.95
C THR A 64 -10.68 -7.69 16.76
N GLY A 65 -10.83 -6.38 17.00
CA GLY A 65 -10.74 -5.35 15.97
C GLY A 65 -9.39 -5.37 15.24
N LEU A 66 -8.28 -5.48 16.00
CA LEU A 66 -6.93 -5.60 15.44
C LEU A 66 -6.75 -6.88 14.62
N CYS A 67 -7.34 -8.01 15.05
CA CYS A 67 -7.31 -9.24 14.26
C CYS A 67 -7.94 -9.03 12.88
N TYR A 68 -9.17 -8.46 12.84
CA TYR A 68 -9.85 -8.17 11.58
C TYR A 68 -9.09 -7.15 10.72
N PHE A 69 -8.44 -6.17 11.34
CA PHE A 69 -7.59 -5.21 10.65
C PHE A 69 -6.41 -5.91 9.95
N ASN A 70 -5.69 -6.78 10.68
CA ASN A 70 -4.50 -7.48 10.18
C ASN A 70 -4.81 -8.49 9.07
N ILE A 71 -6.01 -9.07 9.02
CA ILE A 71 -6.43 -9.93 7.90
C ILE A 71 -7.06 -9.13 6.73
N GLY A 72 -7.06 -7.80 6.80
CA GLY A 72 -7.60 -6.92 5.75
C GLY A 72 -9.13 -6.79 5.72
N ASN A 73 -9.84 -7.35 6.70
CA ASN A 73 -11.29 -7.17 6.81
C ASN A 73 -11.64 -5.86 7.51
N LEU A 74 -11.36 -4.74 6.82
CA LEU A 74 -11.50 -3.39 7.37
C LEU A 74 -12.93 -3.06 7.80
N ASN A 75 -13.94 -3.54 7.07
CA ASN A 75 -15.34 -3.30 7.41
C ASN A 75 -15.73 -3.96 8.74
N GLN A 76 -15.32 -5.20 8.97
CA GLN A 76 -15.60 -5.88 10.23
C GLN A 76 -14.78 -5.28 11.37
N SER A 77 -13.52 -4.94 11.11
CA SER A 77 -12.65 -4.24 12.07
C SER A 77 -13.31 -2.95 12.59
N GLY A 78 -13.80 -2.09 11.68
CA GLY A 78 -14.47 -0.86 12.04
C GLY A 78 -15.69 -1.07 12.93
N LYS A 79 -16.56 -2.05 12.58
CA LYS A 79 -17.73 -2.41 13.40
C LYS A 79 -17.36 -2.87 14.81
N ILE A 80 -16.27 -3.62 14.95
CA ILE A 80 -15.81 -4.08 16.27
C ILE A 80 -15.27 -2.90 17.09
N PHE A 81 -14.53 -1.97 16.48
CA PHE A 81 -14.06 -0.78 17.18
C PHE A 81 -15.24 0.15 17.60
N ASP A 82 -16.34 0.15 16.87
CA ASP A 82 -17.57 0.89 17.27
C ASP A 82 -18.24 0.33 18.53
N GLU A 83 -17.94 -0.90 18.96
CA GLU A 83 -18.42 -1.46 20.22
C GLU A 83 -17.72 -0.88 21.46
N ILE A 84 -16.57 -0.21 21.29
CA ILE A 84 -15.79 0.36 22.39
C ILE A 84 -16.40 1.70 22.79
N SER A 85 -16.82 1.81 24.07
CA SER A 85 -17.45 3.02 24.57
C SER A 85 -16.46 4.16 24.81
N ASP A 86 -16.96 5.39 24.83
CA ASP A 86 -16.22 6.62 25.13
C ASP A 86 -15.58 6.67 26.54
N LYS A 87 -15.99 5.76 27.42
CA LYS A 87 -15.44 5.63 28.79
C LYS A 87 -14.32 4.60 28.88
N SER A 88 -14.07 3.88 27.81
CA SER A 88 -13.03 2.85 27.76
C SER A 88 -11.62 3.47 27.69
N ASN A 89 -10.66 2.83 28.35
CA ASN A 89 -9.24 3.20 28.20
C ASN A 89 -8.70 2.93 26.76
N PHE A 90 -9.43 2.17 25.94
CA PHE A 90 -9.10 1.89 24.54
C PHE A 90 -9.87 2.77 23.56
N TYR A 91 -10.61 3.77 24.03
CA TYR A 91 -11.45 4.60 23.17
C TYR A 91 -10.62 5.37 22.11
N GLU A 92 -9.58 6.08 22.56
CA GLU A 92 -8.70 6.85 21.68
C GLU A 92 -7.96 5.94 20.68
N ASP A 93 -7.48 4.78 21.16
CA ASP A 93 -6.84 3.78 20.30
C ASP A 93 -7.81 3.25 19.23
N ALA A 94 -9.05 2.94 19.63
CA ALA A 94 -10.08 2.48 18.70
C ALA A 94 -10.44 3.57 17.67
N LEU A 95 -10.57 4.81 18.10
CA LEU A 95 -10.82 5.96 17.23
C LEU A 95 -9.68 6.13 16.21
N PHE A 96 -8.43 6.04 16.66
CA PHE A 96 -7.29 6.07 15.75
C PHE A 96 -7.28 4.93 14.72
N GLN A 97 -7.62 3.69 15.13
CA GLN A 97 -7.76 2.59 14.19
C GLN A 97 -8.87 2.84 13.17
N LYS A 98 -9.97 3.47 13.55
CA LYS A 98 -11.04 3.88 12.61
C LYS A 98 -10.55 4.94 11.62
N TYR A 99 -9.71 5.89 12.03
CA TYR A 99 -9.04 6.82 11.11
C TYR A 99 -8.13 6.09 10.13
N ARG A 100 -7.34 5.12 10.60
CA ARG A 100 -6.52 4.28 9.72
C ARG A 100 -7.37 3.53 8.69
N ILE A 101 -8.47 2.94 9.10
CA ILE A 101 -9.43 2.27 8.20
C ILE A 101 -9.99 3.25 7.17
N THR A 102 -10.38 4.44 7.61
CA THR A 102 -10.91 5.49 6.71
C THR A 102 -9.84 5.93 5.71
N PHE A 103 -8.61 6.13 6.16
CA PHE A 103 -7.48 6.42 5.29
C PHE A 103 -7.23 5.31 4.27
N LEU A 104 -7.19 4.05 4.68
CA LEU A 104 -6.97 2.91 3.79
C LEU A 104 -8.08 2.74 2.75
N ASN A 105 -9.33 3.05 3.10
CA ASN A 105 -10.45 2.99 2.17
C ASN A 105 -10.48 4.16 1.18
N ASN A 106 -10.02 5.34 1.57
CA ASN A 106 -9.99 6.53 0.73
C ASN A 106 -8.77 7.42 1.05
N PRO A 107 -7.57 7.02 0.62
CA PRO A 107 -6.35 7.75 0.96
C PRO A 107 -6.35 9.22 0.52
N SER A 108 -6.86 9.53 -0.67
CA SER A 108 -6.88 10.90 -1.21
C SER A 108 -7.94 11.80 -0.58
N GLY A 109 -9.01 11.23 -0.04
CA GLY A 109 -10.12 11.96 0.58
C GLY A 109 -9.98 12.14 2.09
N PHE A 110 -9.06 11.42 2.73
CA PHE A 110 -8.95 11.39 4.19
C PHE A 110 -8.63 12.77 4.80
N TYR A 111 -7.83 13.60 4.15
CA TYR A 111 -7.55 14.96 4.62
C TYR A 111 -8.82 15.79 4.84
N SER A 112 -9.74 15.78 3.87
CA SER A 112 -11.00 16.51 3.98
C SER A 112 -11.91 15.93 5.04
N PHE A 113 -11.95 14.60 5.18
CA PHE A 113 -12.67 13.91 6.25
C PHE A 113 -12.12 14.33 7.62
N TYR A 114 -10.82 14.28 7.82
CA TYR A 114 -10.15 14.62 9.08
C TYR A 114 -10.40 16.06 9.52
N GLN A 115 -10.44 17.01 8.60
CA GLN A 115 -10.74 18.42 8.91
C GLN A 115 -12.19 18.63 9.38
N LEU A 116 -13.13 17.83 8.88
CA LEU A 116 -14.54 17.91 9.25
C LEU A 116 -14.85 17.28 10.61
N ASP A 117 -14.08 16.27 10.99
CA ASP A 117 -14.40 15.42 12.15
C ASP A 117 -13.88 15.97 13.50
N GLN A 118 -13.26 17.12 13.56
CA GLN A 118 -12.77 17.78 14.78
C GLN A 118 -12.35 16.78 15.88
N TYR A 119 -11.21 16.11 15.69
CA TYR A 119 -10.68 15.13 16.65
C TYR A 119 -10.68 15.68 18.09
N PRO A 120 -11.30 14.99 19.06
CA PRO A 120 -11.51 15.52 20.42
C PRO A 120 -10.28 15.62 21.30
N GLY A 121 -9.16 14.97 20.96
CA GLY A 121 -7.93 14.89 21.78
C GLY A 121 -6.74 15.65 21.22
N LYS A 122 -6.71 16.99 21.38
CA LYS A 122 -5.69 17.86 20.75
C LYS A 122 -4.24 17.73 21.30
N GLU A 123 -4.00 16.98 22.36
CA GLU A 123 -2.69 16.90 23.05
C GLU A 123 -2.09 15.49 23.11
N ASP A 124 -2.73 14.48 22.49
CA ASP A 124 -2.30 13.09 22.54
C ASP A 124 -1.41 12.69 21.36
N ASN A 125 -0.54 11.70 21.57
CA ASN A 125 0.30 11.09 20.52
C ASN A 125 -0.54 10.53 19.37
N LEU A 126 -1.76 10.06 19.63
CA LEU A 126 -2.69 9.55 18.62
C LEU A 126 -3.27 10.67 17.75
N PHE A 127 -3.50 11.85 18.31
CA PHE A 127 -3.85 13.05 17.53
C PHE A 127 -2.73 13.38 16.54
N LEU A 128 -1.48 13.42 16.98
CA LEU A 128 -0.33 13.68 16.12
C LEU A 128 -0.23 12.63 15.00
N SER A 129 -0.45 11.35 15.32
CA SER A 129 -0.44 10.26 14.33
C SER A 129 -1.56 10.42 13.30
N SER A 130 -2.77 10.78 13.74
CA SER A 130 -3.91 11.05 12.83
C SER A 130 -3.66 12.26 11.95
N TYR A 131 -3.06 13.31 12.50
CA TYR A 131 -2.68 14.52 11.77
C TYR A 131 -1.60 14.23 10.71
N LYS A 132 -0.60 13.42 11.05
CA LYS A 132 0.40 12.94 10.09
C LYS A 132 -0.25 12.18 8.92
N LEU A 133 -1.20 11.27 9.20
CA LEU A 133 -1.95 10.58 8.15
C LEU A 133 -2.75 11.56 7.27
N ALA A 134 -3.37 12.58 7.86
CA ALA A 134 -4.09 13.61 7.11
C ALA A 134 -3.14 14.39 6.19
N MET A 135 -1.95 14.77 6.66
CA MET A 135 -0.95 15.44 5.83
C MET A 135 -0.47 14.55 4.69
N ILE A 136 -0.22 13.25 4.93
CA ILE A 136 0.11 12.30 3.86
C ILE A 136 -1.03 12.18 2.84
N SER A 137 -2.29 12.12 3.31
CA SER A 137 -3.47 12.14 2.43
C SER A 137 -3.49 13.36 1.53
N SER A 138 -3.03 14.51 2.02
CA SER A 138 -2.96 15.74 1.22
C SER A 138 -2.03 15.61 0.02
N LEU A 139 -0.97 14.80 0.10
CA LEU A 139 -0.10 14.51 -1.05
C LEU A 139 -0.82 13.73 -2.16
N LEU A 140 -1.74 12.84 -1.78
CA LEU A 140 -2.50 12.00 -2.69
C LEU A 140 -3.71 12.72 -3.30
N ASN A 141 -4.09 13.89 -2.76
CA ASN A 141 -5.18 14.71 -3.27
C ASN A 141 -4.66 15.70 -4.31
N GLU A 142 -5.03 15.52 -5.57
CA GLU A 142 -4.57 16.34 -6.69
C GLU A 142 -5.06 17.80 -6.61
N ASN A 143 -6.23 18.03 -6.01
CA ASN A 143 -6.87 19.35 -5.93
C ASN A 143 -6.40 20.18 -4.73
N LEU A 144 -5.73 19.57 -3.77
CA LEU A 144 -5.31 20.23 -2.54
C LEU A 144 -3.89 20.80 -2.69
N LYS A 145 -3.74 22.08 -2.41
CA LYS A 145 -2.45 22.77 -2.38
C LYS A 145 -2.20 23.30 -0.97
N LEU A 146 -1.21 22.77 -0.30
CA LEU A 146 -0.70 23.26 0.97
C LEU A 146 0.66 23.94 0.76
N SER A 147 1.02 24.83 1.67
CA SER A 147 2.39 25.33 1.74
C SER A 147 3.31 24.23 2.32
N GLU A 148 4.61 24.29 2.02
CA GLU A 148 5.59 23.32 2.57
C GLU A 148 5.60 23.37 4.10
N SER A 149 5.46 24.56 4.70
CA SER A 149 5.43 24.72 6.17
C SER A 149 4.22 24.07 6.82
N GLU A 150 3.03 24.24 6.23
CA GLU A 150 1.80 23.58 6.72
C GLU A 150 1.90 22.06 6.60
N PHE A 151 2.38 21.58 5.45
CA PHE A 151 2.51 20.16 5.20
C PHE A 151 3.50 19.49 6.18
N THR A 152 4.64 20.13 6.45
CA THR A 152 5.72 19.53 7.26
C THR A 152 5.57 19.73 8.76
N GLU A 153 4.61 20.54 9.22
CA GLU A 153 4.43 20.90 10.62
C GLU A 153 4.44 19.70 11.58
N PRO A 154 3.62 18.64 11.37
CA PRO A 154 3.51 17.55 12.35
C PRO A 154 4.67 16.56 12.32
N PHE A 155 5.61 16.67 11.38
CA PHE A 155 6.67 15.68 11.18
C PHE A 155 7.95 16.05 11.91
N ASN A 156 8.68 15.04 12.38
CA ASN A 156 10.03 15.23 12.92
C ASN A 156 11.05 15.50 11.79
N THR A 157 12.30 15.79 12.15
CA THR A 157 13.34 16.18 11.16
C THR A 157 13.65 15.07 10.14
N GLU A 158 13.67 13.80 10.57
CA GLU A 158 13.94 12.67 9.68
C GLU A 158 12.78 12.47 8.69
N GLU A 159 11.55 12.45 9.20
CA GLU A 159 10.34 12.34 8.40
C GLU A 159 10.23 13.49 7.38
N ARG A 160 10.53 14.74 7.82
CA ARG A 160 10.52 15.92 6.92
C ARG A 160 11.44 15.78 5.73
N ASN A 161 12.66 15.27 5.93
CA ASN A 161 13.62 15.09 4.85
C ASN A 161 13.12 14.14 3.77
N HIS A 162 12.46 13.05 4.15
CA HIS A 162 11.85 12.12 3.21
C HIS A 162 10.59 12.69 2.55
N LEU A 163 9.73 13.34 3.33
CA LEU A 163 8.46 13.86 2.85
C LEU A 163 8.60 15.10 1.98
N LYS A 164 9.66 15.89 2.17
CA LYS A 164 9.97 17.01 1.29
C LYS A 164 10.16 16.56 -0.15
N PHE A 165 10.82 15.43 -0.37
CA PHE A 165 10.96 14.83 -1.70
C PHE A 165 9.60 14.56 -2.37
N PHE A 166 8.65 13.95 -1.63
CA PHE A 166 7.30 13.71 -2.15
C PHE A 166 6.51 15.01 -2.34
N PHE A 167 6.67 15.98 -1.47
CA PHE A 167 6.03 17.29 -1.60
C PHE A 167 6.50 18.02 -2.88
N ASP A 168 7.80 18.05 -3.11
CA ASP A 168 8.39 18.64 -4.31
C ASP A 168 7.96 17.87 -5.56
N TRP A 169 7.92 16.55 -5.50
CA TRP A 169 7.46 15.71 -6.61
C TRP A 169 6.00 15.95 -6.95
N LYS A 170 5.11 16.07 -5.95
CA LYS A 170 3.71 16.43 -6.18
C LYS A 170 3.56 17.75 -6.92
N ASN A 171 4.31 18.77 -6.49
CA ASN A 171 4.19 20.12 -7.03
C ASN A 171 4.88 20.27 -8.40
N ASN A 172 5.95 19.54 -8.64
CA ASN A 172 6.74 19.58 -9.88
C ASN A 172 7.06 18.15 -10.35
N PRO A 173 6.05 17.37 -10.79
CA PRO A 173 6.29 16.01 -11.24
C PRO A 173 7.19 16.02 -12.48
N PRO A 174 8.17 15.09 -12.61
CA PRO A 174 9.09 15.03 -13.75
C PRO A 174 8.42 14.46 -14.99
N PHE A 175 7.25 14.97 -15.35
CA PHE A 175 6.48 14.52 -16.50
C PHE A 175 7.12 14.93 -17.82
N LYS A 176 7.00 14.06 -18.81
CA LYS A 176 7.40 14.32 -20.19
C LYS A 176 6.19 14.71 -21.01
N SER A 177 6.34 15.73 -21.86
CA SER A 177 5.26 16.17 -22.74
C SER A 177 5.05 15.17 -23.91
N PRO A 178 3.86 14.56 -24.07
CA PRO A 178 3.55 13.72 -25.22
C PRO A 178 3.66 14.47 -26.55
N VAL A 179 3.28 15.75 -26.55
CA VAL A 179 3.36 16.62 -27.76
C VAL A 179 4.82 16.83 -28.17
N LEU A 180 5.70 17.16 -27.22
CA LEU A 180 7.13 17.34 -27.52
C LEU A 180 7.77 16.02 -27.98
N SER A 181 7.38 14.89 -27.38
CA SER A 181 7.86 13.57 -27.81
C SER A 181 7.50 13.28 -29.29
N GLY A 182 6.26 13.60 -29.67
CA GLY A 182 5.82 13.49 -31.06
C GLY A 182 6.58 14.43 -32.00
N ILE A 183 6.76 15.69 -31.62
CA ILE A 183 7.51 16.68 -32.42
C ILE A 183 8.96 16.24 -32.61
N PHE A 184 9.64 15.79 -31.58
CA PHE A 184 11.01 15.29 -31.71
C PHE A 184 11.10 14.13 -32.73
N SER A 185 10.19 13.16 -32.64
CA SER A 185 10.17 12.03 -33.58
C SER A 185 9.75 12.41 -35.00
N THR A 186 9.07 13.55 -35.19
CA THR A 186 8.80 14.11 -36.50
C THR A 186 10.06 14.71 -37.14
N ILE A 187 10.96 15.29 -36.33
CA ILE A 187 12.22 15.86 -36.82
C ILE A 187 13.25 14.75 -37.06
N ILE A 188 13.47 13.91 -36.06
CA ILE A 188 14.40 12.78 -36.11
C ILE A 188 13.66 11.52 -35.62
N PRO A 189 13.42 10.52 -36.48
CA PRO A 189 12.76 9.29 -36.08
C PRO A 189 13.42 8.67 -34.84
N GLY A 190 12.62 8.32 -33.82
CA GLY A 190 13.10 7.73 -32.59
C GLY A 190 13.51 8.70 -31.48
N SER A 191 13.76 9.99 -31.77
CA SER A 191 14.23 10.94 -30.77
C SER A 191 13.19 11.23 -29.67
N GLY A 192 11.90 11.14 -29.94
CA GLY A 192 10.85 11.25 -28.95
C GLY A 192 10.88 10.10 -27.93
N LYS A 193 11.21 8.89 -28.35
CA LYS A 193 11.43 7.75 -27.43
C LYS A 193 12.68 7.93 -26.58
N ILE A 194 13.76 8.48 -27.16
CA ILE A 194 14.97 8.85 -26.41
C ILE A 194 14.63 9.91 -25.34
N TYR A 195 13.79 10.90 -25.68
CA TYR A 195 13.31 11.91 -24.73
C TYR A 195 12.56 11.29 -23.54
N THR A 196 11.89 10.17 -23.72
CA THR A 196 11.18 9.41 -22.69
C THR A 196 12.02 8.27 -22.07
N GLU A 197 13.34 8.29 -22.29
CA GLU A 197 14.31 7.34 -21.73
C GLU A 197 14.20 5.91 -22.31
N GLU A 198 13.44 5.72 -23.38
CA GLU A 198 13.35 4.46 -24.11
C GLU A 198 14.43 4.40 -25.21
N TYR A 199 15.69 4.40 -24.81
CA TYR A 199 16.85 4.49 -25.70
C TYR A 199 16.91 3.39 -26.75
N GLY A 200 16.65 2.13 -26.34
CA GLY A 200 16.67 0.96 -27.25
C GLY A 200 15.69 1.11 -28.39
N ASP A 201 14.44 1.41 -28.05
CA ASP A 201 13.35 1.59 -28.99
C ASP A 201 13.56 2.81 -29.90
N GLY A 202 14.13 3.88 -29.34
CA GLY A 202 14.46 5.07 -30.10
C GLY A 202 15.53 4.81 -31.17
N ILE A 203 16.59 4.10 -30.84
CA ILE A 203 17.68 3.70 -31.76
C ILE A 203 17.13 2.75 -32.86
N VAL A 204 16.33 1.76 -32.49
CA VAL A 204 15.71 0.82 -33.45
C VAL A 204 14.81 1.57 -34.43
N ALA A 205 13.99 2.49 -33.95
CA ALA A 205 13.11 3.30 -34.80
C ALA A 205 13.92 4.17 -35.78
N PHE A 206 15.00 4.80 -35.33
CA PHE A 206 15.91 5.58 -36.17
C PHE A 206 16.54 4.73 -37.27
N LEU A 207 17.16 3.61 -36.91
CA LEU A 207 17.85 2.71 -37.84
C LEU A 207 16.88 2.09 -38.86
N THR A 208 15.71 1.63 -38.41
CA THR A 208 14.71 1.03 -39.29
C THR A 208 14.17 2.02 -40.29
N THR A 209 13.78 3.21 -39.84
CA THR A 209 13.29 4.27 -40.73
C THR A 209 14.39 4.72 -41.72
N GLY A 210 15.62 4.89 -41.23
CA GLY A 210 16.77 5.25 -42.05
C GLY A 210 17.08 4.20 -43.13
N LEU A 211 17.11 2.90 -42.76
CA LEU A 211 17.34 1.80 -43.69
C LEU A 211 16.26 1.72 -44.77
N LEU A 212 15.00 1.79 -44.38
CA LEU A 212 13.88 1.75 -45.35
C LEU A 212 13.92 2.94 -46.31
N THR A 213 14.25 4.13 -45.83
CA THR A 213 14.44 5.34 -46.63
C THR A 213 15.62 5.18 -47.59
N PHE A 214 16.73 4.65 -47.12
CA PHE A 214 17.90 4.37 -47.94
C PHE A 214 17.58 3.34 -49.06
N LEU A 215 16.91 2.26 -48.71
CA LEU A 215 16.49 1.25 -49.69
C LEU A 215 15.51 1.81 -50.75
N ALA A 216 14.61 2.69 -50.33
CA ALA A 216 13.72 3.40 -51.26
C ALA A 216 14.54 4.27 -52.25
N TYR A 217 15.45 5.09 -51.71
CA TYR A 217 16.32 5.96 -52.52
C TYR A 217 17.17 5.17 -53.53
N ASP A 218 17.86 4.10 -53.06
CA ASP A 218 18.74 3.27 -53.90
C ASP A 218 17.96 2.57 -55.03
N ASN A 219 16.75 2.04 -54.77
CA ASN A 219 15.89 1.46 -55.77
C ASN A 219 15.35 2.48 -56.81
N PHE A 220 15.05 3.73 -56.37
CA PHE A 220 14.73 4.80 -57.33
C PHE A 220 15.90 5.11 -58.24
N ARG A 221 17.13 5.21 -57.68
CA ARG A 221 18.35 5.46 -58.44
C ARG A 221 18.65 4.34 -59.44
N ALA A 222 18.39 3.09 -59.06
CA ALA A 222 18.56 1.91 -59.95
C ALA A 222 17.40 1.67 -60.92
N ASN A 223 16.42 2.59 -61.04
CA ASN A 223 15.23 2.48 -61.87
C ASN A 223 14.28 1.29 -61.52
N HIS A 224 14.40 0.68 -60.34
CA HIS A 224 13.50 -0.36 -59.85
C HIS A 224 12.25 0.23 -59.22
N LYS A 225 11.41 0.91 -59.95
CA LYS A 225 10.28 1.72 -59.49
C LYS A 225 9.32 0.97 -58.55
N THR A 226 8.95 -0.25 -58.86
CA THR A 226 8.02 -1.05 -58.02
C THR A 226 8.59 -1.31 -56.65
N ARG A 227 9.87 -1.72 -56.54
CA ARG A 227 10.54 -1.94 -55.25
C ARG A 227 10.71 -0.64 -54.46
N ALA A 228 11.08 0.45 -55.18
CA ALA A 228 11.21 1.77 -54.58
C ALA A 228 9.91 2.21 -53.90
N TRP A 229 8.77 2.09 -54.56
CA TRP A 229 7.48 2.44 -53.95
C TRP A 229 7.09 1.55 -52.77
N ILE A 230 7.43 0.25 -52.79
CA ILE A 230 7.22 -0.64 -51.64
C ILE A 230 8.00 -0.12 -50.43
N PHE A 231 9.30 0.16 -50.59
CA PHE A 231 10.11 0.66 -49.48
C PHE A 231 9.67 2.05 -49.00
N THR A 232 9.24 2.93 -49.89
CA THR A 232 8.69 4.24 -49.56
C THR A 232 7.43 4.10 -48.70
N SER A 233 6.53 3.22 -49.07
CA SER A 233 5.29 2.96 -48.32
C SER A 233 5.59 2.38 -46.94
N LEU A 234 6.51 1.43 -46.86
CA LEU A 234 6.97 0.86 -45.57
C LEU A 234 7.63 1.95 -44.71
N ALA A 235 8.55 2.75 -45.27
CA ALA A 235 9.19 3.84 -44.56
C ALA A 235 8.14 4.83 -43.99
N GLY A 236 7.12 5.20 -44.77
CA GLY A 236 6.03 6.08 -44.35
C GLY A 236 5.21 5.49 -43.18
N LEU A 237 4.87 4.20 -43.29
CA LEU A 237 4.14 3.50 -42.20
C LEU A 237 4.96 3.43 -40.91
N PHE A 238 6.24 3.05 -41.02
CA PHE A 238 7.14 3.01 -39.84
C PHE A 238 7.37 4.40 -39.23
N TYR A 239 7.50 5.42 -40.11
CA TYR A 239 7.65 6.80 -39.64
C TYR A 239 6.41 7.29 -38.88
N ALA A 240 5.21 7.09 -39.44
CA ALA A 240 3.97 7.46 -38.76
C ALA A 240 3.77 6.67 -37.43
N GLY A 241 4.05 5.38 -37.46
CA GLY A 241 4.00 4.52 -36.28
C GLY A 241 5.01 4.94 -35.21
N ASN A 242 6.20 5.41 -35.60
CA ASN A 242 7.19 5.92 -34.67
C ASN A 242 6.72 7.23 -33.98
N ILE A 243 6.09 8.15 -34.72
CA ILE A 243 5.54 9.38 -34.11
C ILE A 243 4.46 9.03 -33.08
N TYR A 244 3.51 8.18 -33.46
CA TYR A 244 2.47 7.71 -32.54
C TYR A 244 3.05 6.98 -31.34
N GLY A 245 4.00 6.05 -31.55
CA GLY A 245 4.68 5.31 -30.50
C GLY A 245 5.43 6.22 -29.53
N SER A 246 6.02 7.32 -30.02
CA SER A 246 6.72 8.29 -29.16
C SER A 246 5.75 9.10 -28.26
N ILE A 247 4.57 9.44 -28.77
CA ILE A 247 3.50 10.05 -27.98
C ILE A 247 3.04 9.10 -26.87
N ALA A 248 2.79 7.84 -27.22
CA ALA A 248 2.38 6.80 -26.29
C ALA A 248 3.47 6.52 -25.24
N SER A 249 4.74 6.51 -25.63
CA SER A 249 5.90 6.37 -24.72
C SER A 249 5.93 7.44 -23.64
N ALA A 250 5.64 8.70 -23.97
CA ALA A 250 5.56 9.79 -23.00
C ALA A 250 4.37 9.60 -22.03
N GLN A 251 3.24 9.07 -22.49
CA GLN A 251 2.10 8.77 -21.62
C GLN A 251 2.41 7.63 -20.66
N ILE A 252 3.08 6.57 -21.15
CA ILE A 252 3.52 5.43 -20.33
C ILE A 252 4.54 5.89 -19.29
N TYR A 253 5.50 6.73 -19.70
CA TYR A 253 6.47 7.34 -18.77
C TYR A 253 5.77 8.08 -17.64
N ASN A 254 4.81 8.95 -17.96
CA ASN A 254 4.09 9.74 -16.97
C ASN A 254 3.23 8.86 -16.04
N ALA A 255 2.62 7.80 -16.57
CA ALA A 255 1.89 6.83 -15.76
C ALA A 255 2.82 6.10 -14.77
N ARG A 256 4.03 5.73 -15.21
CA ARG A 256 5.07 5.14 -14.35
C ARG A 256 5.46 6.11 -13.22
N ILE A 257 5.75 7.38 -13.54
CA ILE A 257 6.07 8.41 -12.55
C ILE A 257 4.96 8.57 -11.51
N SER A 258 3.69 8.57 -11.94
CA SER A 258 2.54 8.65 -11.03
C SER A 258 2.41 7.39 -10.15
N PHE A 259 2.72 6.22 -10.68
CA PHE A 259 2.73 4.97 -9.93
C PHE A 259 3.86 4.97 -8.88
N GLU A 260 5.08 5.29 -9.28
CA GLU A 260 6.25 5.36 -8.39
C GLU A 260 6.05 6.35 -7.24
N PHE A 261 5.39 7.49 -7.51
CA PHE A 261 5.02 8.45 -6.49
C PHE A 261 4.07 7.84 -5.44
N LYS A 262 2.99 7.19 -5.88
CA LYS A 262 2.01 6.57 -4.97
C LYS A 262 2.61 5.40 -4.21
N ASP A 263 3.39 4.58 -4.89
CA ASP A 263 4.08 3.43 -4.30
C ASP A 263 5.10 3.87 -3.25
N GLY A 264 5.88 4.90 -3.54
CA GLY A 264 6.83 5.49 -2.59
C GLY A 264 6.16 6.01 -1.31
N ILE A 265 4.99 6.66 -1.42
CA ILE A 265 4.19 7.08 -0.26
C ILE A 265 3.72 5.87 0.54
N ASN A 266 3.22 4.82 -0.11
CA ASN A 266 2.76 3.61 0.56
C ASN A 266 3.91 2.92 1.32
N LEU A 267 5.08 2.77 0.70
CA LEU A 267 6.28 2.22 1.35
C LEU A 267 6.73 3.07 2.55
N PHE A 268 6.64 4.39 2.45
CA PHE A 268 6.92 5.28 3.58
C PHE A 268 5.95 5.04 4.74
N LEU A 269 4.66 4.90 4.46
CA LEU A 269 3.63 4.61 5.46
C LEU A 269 3.82 3.24 6.10
N GLU A 270 4.14 2.22 5.31
CA GLU A 270 4.41 0.86 5.82
C GLU A 270 5.63 0.86 6.76
N LYS A 271 6.71 1.52 6.37
CA LYS A 271 7.92 1.66 7.21
C LYS A 271 7.60 2.28 8.58
N ASN A 272 6.71 3.26 8.62
CA ASN A 272 6.31 3.95 9.83
C ASN A 272 5.07 3.33 10.50
N ASN A 273 4.66 2.13 10.07
CA ASN A 273 3.46 1.43 10.56
C ASN A 273 2.24 2.37 10.64
N TYR A 274 2.05 3.22 9.62
CA TYR A 274 1.01 4.26 9.57
C TYR A 274 1.02 5.19 10.81
N PHE A 275 2.21 5.42 11.38
CA PHE A 275 2.45 6.15 12.64
C PHE A 275 1.67 5.57 13.84
N SER A 276 1.28 4.29 13.77
CA SER A 276 0.53 3.61 14.82
C SER A 276 1.44 3.26 16.02
N PRO A 277 0.93 3.37 17.25
CA PRO A 277 1.63 2.81 18.39
C PRO A 277 1.71 1.29 18.30
N GLU A 278 2.78 0.72 18.85
CA GLU A 278 2.88 -0.73 19.01
C GLU A 278 2.06 -1.19 20.20
N TYR A 279 1.16 -2.14 19.97
CA TYR A 279 0.35 -2.77 21.01
C TYR A 279 0.99 -4.11 21.39
N ASP A 280 1.71 -4.12 22.53
CA ASP A 280 2.32 -5.36 23.03
C ASP A 280 1.37 -6.11 23.97
N PHE A 281 0.55 -6.99 23.42
CA PHE A 281 -0.35 -7.87 24.15
C PHE A 281 0.22 -9.28 24.40
N CYS A 282 1.48 -9.53 24.02
CA CYS A 282 2.08 -10.85 24.02
C CYS A 282 3.14 -11.08 25.11
N LYS A 283 3.24 -10.15 26.08
CA LYS A 283 4.10 -10.26 27.28
C LYS A 283 3.44 -11.03 28.39
#